data_59fd813b4ce822a6a20e8481c8104312
#
_entry.id   59fd813b4ce822a6a20e8481c8104312
#
_cell.length_a   1.000
_cell.length_b   1.000
_cell.length_c   1.000
_cell.angle_alpha   90.00
_cell.angle_beta   90.00
_cell.angle_gamma   90.00
#
_symmetry.space_group_name_H-M   'P 1'
#
loop_
_entity.id
_entity.type
_entity.pdbx_description
1 polymer ?
#
loop_
_entity_poly.entity_id
_entity_poly.type
_entity_poly.pdbx_seq_one_letter_code
_entity_poly.pdbx_strand_id
1 'polypeptide(L)'
;EVFVTDDGSETDLDLGHYERFLNTKMTKSNNFTTGQVYEEVLRRERKGDYLGGTVQVIPHITDEIKKRIIKGAGNANVAIVEIGGTVGDIESQPFLEAIRQMKIDFEDHKTLFMHLTLLPFLKSAGETKTKPTQRSVKEMLSHGLQPDILICRSDQPMEHEERKKIALFTNVKPNSVISMPDVNSIYKIPIELNVQRVDEIVLNKLKLNISKKPNLNDWKKVIKEDLEPKEAVTISMVGKYTELADAYKSLNEALKHGGFKNNLKVNINYVDAERLNSKNVYKYLKSADGILVPGGFG
;
A
#
# COMPACT_ATOMS: atom_id res chain seq x y z
N GLU A 1 8.58 -6.90 8.74
CA GLU A 1 8.34 -8.11 7.94
C GLU A 1 8.81 -7.92 6.51
N VAL A 2 9.34 -8.98 5.94
CA VAL A 2 9.79 -9.03 4.55
C VAL A 2 8.85 -9.95 3.79
N PHE A 3 8.37 -9.50 2.62
CA PHE A 3 7.66 -10.35 1.69
C PHE A 3 8.65 -10.91 0.67
N VAL A 4 8.59 -12.22 0.42
CA VAL A 4 9.46 -12.88 -0.57
C VAL A 4 8.63 -13.25 -1.79
N THR A 5 9.03 -12.74 -2.95
CA THR A 5 8.40 -13.05 -4.23
C THR A 5 8.70 -14.47 -4.67
N ASP A 6 7.93 -15.05 -5.61
CA ASP A 6 8.16 -16.39 -6.15
C ASP A 6 9.55 -16.55 -6.81
N ASP A 7 10.14 -15.46 -7.30
CA ASP A 7 11.49 -15.43 -7.89
C ASP A 7 12.60 -15.14 -6.87
N GLY A 8 12.27 -15.22 -5.56
CA GLY A 8 13.22 -15.19 -4.45
C GLY A 8 13.71 -13.79 -4.04
N SER A 9 13.05 -12.72 -4.47
CA SER A 9 13.41 -11.37 -4.05
C SER A 9 12.77 -11.04 -2.72
N GLU A 10 13.57 -10.59 -1.76
CA GLU A 10 13.09 -9.99 -0.52
C GLU A 10 12.62 -8.56 -0.80
N THR A 11 11.41 -8.24 -0.39
CA THR A 11 10.75 -6.97 -0.67
C THR A 11 10.00 -6.46 0.54
N ASP A 12 9.44 -5.26 0.44
CA ASP A 12 8.56 -4.71 1.46
C ASP A 12 7.27 -5.55 1.59
N LEU A 13 6.66 -5.52 2.77
CA LEU A 13 5.44 -6.26 3.10
C LEU A 13 4.25 -5.87 2.20
N ASP A 14 4.26 -4.67 1.64
CA ASP A 14 3.20 -4.14 0.79
C ASP A 14 2.96 -4.99 -0.48
N LEU A 15 4.00 -5.62 -1.02
CA LEU A 15 3.84 -6.52 -2.17
C LEU A 15 2.90 -7.69 -1.87
N GLY A 16 2.91 -8.19 -0.64
CA GLY A 16 1.96 -9.20 -0.20
C GLY A 16 0.51 -8.71 -0.22
N HIS A 17 0.27 -7.44 0.13
CA HIS A 17 -1.04 -6.82 -0.01
C HIS A 17 -1.44 -6.69 -1.48
N TYR A 18 -0.54 -6.27 -2.35
CA TYR A 18 -0.83 -6.16 -3.79
C TYR A 18 -1.22 -7.51 -4.38
N GLU A 19 -0.49 -8.58 -4.08
CA GLU A 19 -0.85 -9.93 -4.53
C GLU A 19 -2.24 -10.35 -4.06
N ARG A 20 -2.55 -10.13 -2.79
CA ARG A 20 -3.84 -10.52 -2.20
C ARG A 20 -5.02 -9.75 -2.81
N PHE A 21 -4.86 -8.44 -3.05
CA PHE A 21 -5.93 -7.61 -3.58
C PHE A 21 -6.08 -7.70 -5.10
N LEU A 22 -4.99 -7.87 -5.84
CA LEU A 22 -5.00 -7.92 -7.30
C LEU A 22 -5.05 -9.35 -7.86
N ASN A 23 -4.81 -10.36 -7.02
CA ASN A 23 -4.65 -11.76 -7.43
C ASN A 23 -3.60 -11.90 -8.56
N THR A 24 -2.52 -11.17 -8.44
CA THR A 24 -1.43 -11.10 -9.42
C THR A 24 -0.11 -11.37 -8.72
N LYS A 25 0.69 -12.25 -9.28
CA LYS A 25 2.02 -12.54 -8.73
C LYS A 25 2.97 -11.37 -8.94
N MET A 26 3.62 -10.97 -7.85
CA MET A 26 4.68 -9.98 -7.87
C MET A 26 6.04 -10.64 -8.09
N THR A 27 6.95 -9.89 -8.69
CA THR A 27 8.29 -10.30 -9.00
C THR A 27 9.30 -9.27 -8.52
N LYS A 28 10.59 -9.60 -8.56
CA LYS A 28 11.67 -8.63 -8.27
C LYS A 28 11.66 -7.36 -9.11
N SER A 29 10.90 -7.33 -10.21
CA SER A 29 10.73 -6.12 -11.02
C SER A 29 9.67 -5.17 -10.46
N ASN A 30 8.84 -5.61 -9.52
CA ASN A 30 7.73 -4.83 -8.96
C ASN A 30 8.11 -4.07 -7.68
N ASN A 31 9.34 -4.20 -7.22
CA ASN A 31 9.86 -3.43 -6.10
C ASN A 31 11.31 -3.03 -6.37
N PHE A 32 11.67 -1.81 -6.02
CA PHE A 32 13.06 -1.37 -6.02
C PHE A 32 13.28 -0.24 -5.01
N THR A 33 14.46 -0.20 -4.45
CA THR A 33 14.85 0.76 -3.43
C THR A 33 15.76 1.85 -3.97
N THR A 34 15.86 2.95 -3.24
CA THR A 34 16.82 4.02 -3.50
C THR A 34 18.26 3.46 -3.67
N GLY A 35 18.67 2.57 -2.76
CA GLY A 35 20.00 1.95 -2.83
C GLY A 35 20.26 1.23 -4.13
N GLN A 36 19.32 0.43 -4.62
CA GLN A 36 19.42 -0.30 -5.88
C GLN A 36 19.50 0.64 -7.10
N VAL A 37 18.80 1.79 -7.05
CA VAL A 37 18.88 2.78 -8.13
C VAL A 37 20.27 3.42 -8.18
N TYR A 38 20.77 3.88 -7.03
CA TYR A 38 22.09 4.50 -6.95
C TYR A 38 23.22 3.51 -7.27
N GLU A 39 23.16 2.29 -6.78
CA GLU A 39 24.12 1.23 -7.09
C GLU A 39 24.25 1.00 -8.60
N GLU A 40 23.11 0.90 -9.31
CA GLU A 40 23.13 0.68 -10.76
C GLU A 40 23.75 1.87 -11.50
N VAL A 41 23.41 3.10 -11.12
CA VAL A 41 23.97 4.30 -11.74
C VAL A 41 25.48 4.41 -11.49
N LEU A 42 25.94 4.17 -10.25
CA LEU A 42 27.36 4.17 -9.91
C LEU A 42 28.12 3.03 -10.61
N ARG A 43 27.52 1.86 -10.75
CA ARG A 43 28.11 0.75 -11.51
C ARG A 43 28.33 1.11 -12.98
N ARG A 44 27.34 1.76 -13.60
CA ARG A 44 27.43 2.23 -14.99
C ARG A 44 28.45 3.35 -15.16
N GLU A 45 28.53 4.28 -14.20
CA GLU A 45 29.56 5.33 -14.19
C GLU A 45 30.96 4.74 -14.20
N ARG A 46 31.24 3.80 -13.26
CA ARG A 46 32.53 3.13 -13.16
C ARG A 46 32.89 2.31 -14.40
N LYS A 47 31.88 1.76 -15.08
CA LYS A 47 32.06 1.04 -16.35
C LYS A 47 32.34 1.95 -17.54
N GLY A 48 32.10 3.27 -17.41
CA GLY A 48 32.30 4.25 -18.47
C GLY A 48 31.07 4.42 -19.39
N ASP A 49 29.91 3.92 -19.02
CA ASP A 49 28.68 4.00 -19.85
C ASP A 49 28.24 5.46 -20.10
N TYR A 50 28.70 6.42 -19.28
CA TYR A 50 28.38 7.83 -19.43
C TYR A 50 29.47 8.64 -20.16
N LEU A 51 30.45 7.96 -20.76
CA LEU A 51 31.47 8.56 -21.64
C LEU A 51 32.23 9.75 -21.00
N GLY A 52 32.48 9.73 -19.70
CA GLY A 52 33.17 10.79 -18.95
C GLY A 52 32.30 12.00 -18.58
N GLY A 53 31.00 11.93 -18.87
CA GLY A 53 30.05 12.95 -18.42
C GLY A 53 29.86 12.93 -16.90
N THR A 54 29.60 14.09 -16.31
CA THR A 54 29.29 14.22 -14.87
C THR A 54 27.94 13.55 -14.57
N VAL A 55 27.95 12.55 -13.70
CA VAL A 55 26.72 11.88 -13.25
C VAL A 55 26.02 12.73 -12.20
N GLN A 56 24.72 12.97 -12.39
CA GLN A 56 23.89 13.81 -11.53
C GLN A 56 22.58 13.10 -11.19
N VAL A 57 21.87 13.57 -10.17
CA VAL A 57 20.54 13.06 -9.83
C VAL A 57 19.60 13.24 -11.04
N ILE A 58 19.58 14.42 -11.64
CA ILE A 58 18.88 14.69 -12.89
C ILE A 58 19.95 14.83 -13.99
N PRO A 59 19.92 14.02 -15.06
CA PRO A 59 18.88 13.04 -15.40
C PRO A 59 19.18 11.59 -14.97
N HIS A 60 20.37 11.26 -14.48
CA HIS A 60 20.84 9.86 -14.45
C HIS A 60 20.06 8.98 -13.44
N ILE A 61 19.83 9.48 -12.22
CA ILE A 61 19.05 8.79 -11.20
C ILE A 61 17.56 8.77 -11.60
N THR A 62 17.02 9.90 -12.06
CA THR A 62 15.62 9.98 -12.49
C THR A 62 15.32 9.09 -13.68
N ASP A 63 16.24 8.97 -14.65
CA ASP A 63 16.08 8.08 -15.80
C ASP A 63 16.11 6.58 -15.39
N GLU A 64 16.98 6.22 -14.44
CA GLU A 64 16.99 4.86 -13.91
C GLU A 64 15.69 4.53 -13.16
N ILE A 65 15.14 5.47 -12.39
CA ILE A 65 13.82 5.32 -11.72
C ILE A 65 12.73 5.12 -12.77
N LYS A 66 12.64 5.99 -13.77
CA LYS A 66 11.64 5.89 -14.85
C LYS A 66 11.73 4.54 -15.58
N LYS A 67 12.94 4.10 -15.91
CA LYS A 67 13.21 2.80 -16.54
C LYS A 67 12.71 1.64 -15.69
N ARG A 68 12.92 1.67 -14.37
CA ARG A 68 12.46 0.62 -13.46
C ARG A 68 10.94 0.61 -13.34
N ILE A 69 10.31 1.76 -13.25
CA ILE A 69 8.84 1.88 -13.26
C ILE A 69 8.25 1.24 -14.52
N ILE A 70 8.76 1.61 -15.70
CA ILE A 70 8.29 1.05 -16.98
C ILE A 70 8.52 -0.47 -17.04
N LYS A 71 9.69 -0.93 -16.56
CA LYS A 71 10.00 -2.37 -16.51
C LYS A 71 9.02 -3.11 -15.58
N GLY A 72 8.72 -2.55 -14.40
CA GLY A 72 7.78 -3.14 -13.44
C GLY A 72 6.35 -3.17 -13.96
N ALA A 73 5.94 -2.18 -14.75
CA ALA A 73 4.64 -2.13 -15.41
C ALA A 73 4.48 -3.23 -16.48
N GLY A 74 5.58 -3.64 -17.12
CA GLY A 74 5.56 -4.70 -18.15
C GLY A 74 4.53 -4.44 -19.25
N ASN A 75 3.67 -5.42 -19.50
CA ASN A 75 2.59 -5.33 -20.51
C ASN A 75 1.22 -5.03 -19.89
N ALA A 76 1.16 -4.55 -18.66
CA ALA A 76 -0.11 -4.22 -18.00
C ALA A 76 -0.81 -3.03 -18.70
N ASN A 77 -2.13 -3.11 -18.84
CA ASN A 77 -2.92 -2.01 -19.37
C ASN A 77 -2.95 -0.80 -18.41
N VAL A 78 -2.86 -1.05 -17.12
CA VAL A 78 -2.79 -0.06 -16.05
C VAL A 78 -1.76 -0.55 -15.03
N ALA A 79 -0.82 0.32 -14.67
CA ALA A 79 0.14 0.08 -13.60
C ALA A 79 -0.12 1.07 -12.46
N ILE A 80 -0.20 0.56 -11.25
CA ILE A 80 -0.25 1.37 -10.03
C ILE A 80 1.16 1.39 -9.45
N VAL A 81 1.72 2.58 -9.30
CA VAL A 81 3.07 2.79 -8.77
C VAL A 81 2.96 3.53 -7.45
N GLU A 82 3.40 2.89 -6.38
CA GLU A 82 3.47 3.51 -5.07
C GLU A 82 4.84 4.15 -4.88
N ILE A 83 4.84 5.43 -4.51
CA ILE A 83 6.03 6.14 -4.07
C ILE A 83 6.02 6.16 -2.55
N GLY A 84 6.94 5.41 -1.95
CA GLY A 84 7.07 5.33 -0.50
C GLY A 84 7.60 6.61 0.13
N GLY A 85 7.31 6.78 1.42
CA GLY A 85 7.72 7.93 2.21
C GLY A 85 6.71 9.09 2.19
N THR A 86 7.02 10.10 3.00
CA THR A 86 6.19 11.31 3.09
C THR A 86 6.62 12.31 2.00
N VAL A 87 5.65 12.93 1.34
CA VAL A 87 5.94 14.03 0.40
C VAL A 87 6.65 15.18 1.13
N GLY A 88 7.81 15.55 0.62
CA GLY A 88 8.70 16.55 1.23
C GLY A 88 9.93 15.96 1.91
N ASP A 89 9.94 14.66 2.17
CA ASP A 89 11.12 14.00 2.69
C ASP A 89 12.21 13.91 1.62
N ILE A 90 13.46 14.09 2.01
CA ILE A 90 14.60 14.14 1.10
C ILE A 90 14.76 12.82 0.31
N GLU A 91 14.42 11.70 0.92
CA GLU A 91 14.52 10.36 0.33
C GLU A 91 13.56 10.16 -0.85
N SER A 92 12.40 10.82 -0.82
CA SER A 92 11.39 10.70 -1.88
C SER A 92 11.60 11.66 -3.05
N GLN A 93 12.42 12.71 -2.90
CA GLN A 93 12.58 13.77 -3.90
C GLN A 93 12.99 13.28 -5.30
N PRO A 94 13.98 12.37 -5.48
CA PRO A 94 14.32 11.86 -6.80
C PRO A 94 13.17 11.10 -7.48
N PHE A 95 12.34 10.42 -6.69
CA PHE A 95 11.16 9.69 -7.19
C PHE A 95 10.06 10.67 -7.60
N LEU A 96 9.78 11.69 -6.81
CA LEU A 96 8.82 12.74 -7.15
C LEU A 96 9.22 13.45 -8.43
N GLU A 97 10.52 13.77 -8.58
CA GLU A 97 11.06 14.36 -9.80
C GLU A 97 10.91 13.42 -11.01
N ALA A 98 11.21 12.13 -10.85
CA ALA A 98 11.07 11.15 -11.92
C ALA A 98 9.62 11.03 -12.41
N ILE A 99 8.63 10.93 -11.51
CA ILE A 99 7.22 10.85 -11.91
C ILE A 99 6.69 12.17 -12.48
N ARG A 100 7.22 13.32 -12.02
CA ARG A 100 6.95 14.63 -12.63
C ARG A 100 7.41 14.66 -14.10
N GLN A 101 8.62 14.15 -14.37
CA GLN A 101 9.14 14.03 -15.74
C GLN A 101 8.28 13.06 -16.56
N MET A 102 7.88 11.91 -16.01
CA MET A 102 7.00 10.96 -16.71
C MET A 102 5.67 11.59 -17.12
N LYS A 103 5.13 12.52 -16.32
CA LYS A 103 3.93 13.26 -16.71
C LYS A 103 4.13 14.11 -17.96
N ILE A 104 5.34 14.64 -18.16
CA ILE A 104 5.71 15.43 -19.35
C ILE A 104 6.01 14.51 -20.52
N ASP A 105 6.70 13.38 -20.25
CA ASP A 105 7.09 12.41 -21.28
C ASP A 105 5.88 11.65 -21.88
N PHE A 106 4.80 11.52 -21.11
CA PHE A 106 3.58 10.84 -21.53
C PHE A 106 2.45 11.85 -21.85
N GLU A 107 1.47 11.40 -22.63
CA GLU A 107 0.25 12.17 -22.85
C GLU A 107 -0.54 12.34 -21.54
N ASP A 108 -1.22 13.48 -21.35
CA ASP A 108 -1.94 13.84 -20.13
C ASP A 108 -2.91 12.76 -19.60
N HIS A 109 -3.47 11.97 -20.50
CA HIS A 109 -4.40 10.91 -20.16
C HIS A 109 -3.73 9.57 -19.81
N LYS A 110 -2.39 9.46 -19.86
CA LYS A 110 -1.65 8.24 -19.53
C LYS A 110 -1.11 8.24 -18.11
N THR A 111 -1.22 9.34 -17.41
CA THR A 111 -0.80 9.45 -16.02
C THR A 111 -1.90 10.01 -15.14
N LEU A 112 -1.98 9.52 -13.91
CA LEU A 112 -2.90 9.99 -12.89
C LEU A 112 -2.19 9.97 -11.54
N PHE A 113 -2.29 11.06 -10.80
CA PHE A 113 -1.70 11.18 -9.47
C PHE A 113 -2.77 11.08 -8.38
N MET A 114 -2.67 10.05 -7.56
CA MET A 114 -3.44 9.91 -6.33
C MET A 114 -2.54 10.30 -5.16
N HIS A 115 -3.01 11.18 -4.31
CA HIS A 115 -2.29 11.56 -3.11
C HIS A 115 -3.05 11.09 -1.88
N LEU A 116 -2.39 10.29 -1.04
CA LEU A 116 -2.93 9.79 0.21
C LEU A 116 -2.52 10.71 1.34
N THR A 117 -3.48 11.21 2.12
CA THR A 117 -3.24 12.13 3.23
C THR A 117 -3.94 11.69 4.50
N LEU A 118 -3.44 12.15 5.64
CA LEU A 118 -4.10 12.01 6.92
C LEU A 118 -4.99 13.21 7.21
N LEU A 119 -6.22 12.94 7.59
CA LEU A 119 -7.21 13.93 8.00
C LEU A 119 -7.57 13.69 9.48
N PRO A 120 -6.79 14.21 10.44
CA PRO A 120 -6.95 13.87 11.84
C PRO A 120 -8.20 14.51 12.45
N PHE A 121 -8.91 13.75 13.27
CA PHE A 121 -9.96 14.24 14.12
C PHE A 121 -9.42 14.52 15.53
N LEU A 122 -9.54 15.77 15.99
CA LEU A 122 -9.11 16.16 17.32
C LEU A 122 -10.26 15.99 18.32
N LYS A 123 -10.24 14.88 19.07
CA LYS A 123 -11.28 14.56 20.07
C LYS A 123 -11.51 15.68 21.09
N SER A 124 -10.42 16.37 21.51
CA SER A 124 -10.50 17.49 22.46
C SER A 124 -11.21 18.73 21.92
N ALA A 125 -11.20 18.94 20.61
CA ALA A 125 -11.83 20.06 19.94
C ALA A 125 -13.14 19.69 19.24
N GLY A 126 -13.44 18.38 19.12
CA GLY A 126 -14.63 17.87 18.43
C GLY A 126 -14.65 18.20 16.92
N GLU A 127 -13.48 18.38 16.31
CA GLU A 127 -13.39 18.80 14.90
C GLU A 127 -12.30 18.10 14.12
N THR A 128 -12.52 17.96 12.82
CA THR A 128 -11.54 17.48 11.86
C THR A 128 -10.58 18.61 11.44
N LYS A 129 -9.30 18.31 11.41
CA LYS A 129 -8.26 19.27 10.98
C LYS A 129 -7.88 19.07 9.52
N THR A 130 -8.34 19.96 8.66
CA THR A 130 -8.04 19.90 7.21
C THR A 130 -6.67 20.47 6.84
N LYS A 131 -6.02 21.21 7.71
CA LYS A 131 -4.71 21.85 7.43
C LYS A 131 -3.57 20.88 7.14
N PRO A 132 -3.41 19.74 7.83
CA PRO A 132 -2.37 18.77 7.49
C PRO A 132 -2.46 18.30 6.04
N THR A 133 -3.66 17.92 5.59
CA THR A 133 -3.96 17.56 4.20
C THR A 133 -3.63 18.69 3.23
N GLN A 134 -4.05 19.93 3.52
CA GLN A 134 -3.74 21.09 2.68
C GLN A 134 -2.24 21.33 2.57
N ARG A 135 -1.47 21.17 3.66
CA ARG A 135 -0.02 21.30 3.67
C ARG A 135 0.65 20.23 2.83
N SER A 136 0.24 18.98 2.99
CA SER A 136 0.78 17.87 2.23
C SER A 136 0.59 18.06 0.71
N VAL A 137 -0.60 18.51 0.29
CA VAL A 137 -0.85 18.83 -1.12
C VAL A 137 -0.03 20.04 -1.58
N LYS A 138 0.13 21.06 -0.74
CA LYS A 138 0.98 22.22 -1.08
C LYS A 138 2.43 21.81 -1.29
N GLU A 139 2.93 20.89 -0.48
CA GLU A 139 4.27 20.33 -0.66
C GLU A 139 4.38 19.56 -1.98
N MET A 140 3.42 18.72 -2.31
CA MET A 140 3.37 18.02 -3.61
C MET A 140 3.36 19.01 -4.79
N LEU A 141 2.60 20.10 -4.67
CA LEU A 141 2.57 21.17 -5.68
C LEU A 141 3.93 21.86 -5.85
N SER A 142 4.72 22.03 -4.78
CA SER A 142 6.05 22.62 -4.85
C SER A 142 7.03 21.78 -5.68
N HIS A 143 6.78 20.47 -5.80
CA HIS A 143 7.47 19.55 -6.70
C HIS A 143 6.89 19.52 -8.13
N GLY A 144 5.94 20.40 -8.46
CA GLY A 144 5.31 20.45 -9.78
C GLY A 144 4.28 19.34 -10.04
N LEU A 145 3.80 18.69 -9.00
CA LEU A 145 2.81 17.60 -9.08
C LEU A 145 1.46 18.06 -8.52
N GLN A 146 0.44 18.10 -9.36
CA GLN A 146 -0.95 18.35 -8.95
C GLN A 146 -1.67 16.99 -8.79
N PRO A 147 -2.22 16.65 -7.63
CA PRO A 147 -3.02 15.45 -7.49
C PRO A 147 -4.32 15.55 -8.29
N ASP A 148 -4.68 14.47 -8.96
CA ASP A 148 -5.97 14.31 -9.65
C ASP A 148 -7.04 13.80 -8.70
N ILE A 149 -6.64 12.94 -7.77
CA ILE A 149 -7.47 12.37 -6.71
C ILE A 149 -6.75 12.54 -5.39
N LEU A 150 -7.50 12.95 -4.38
CA LEU A 150 -7.03 13.08 -3.01
C LEU A 150 -7.78 12.09 -2.13
N ILE A 151 -7.06 11.13 -1.53
CA ILE A 151 -7.63 10.17 -0.60
C ILE A 151 -7.29 10.61 0.82
N CYS A 152 -8.31 10.95 1.59
CA CYS A 152 -8.17 11.45 2.95
C CYS A 152 -8.52 10.35 3.96
N ARG A 153 -7.49 9.75 4.56
CA ARG A 153 -7.67 8.79 5.64
C ARG A 153 -8.00 9.53 6.93
N SER A 154 -9.00 9.03 7.66
CA SER A 154 -9.49 9.67 8.90
C SER A 154 -10.10 8.64 9.85
N ASP A 155 -10.24 9.00 11.14
CA ASP A 155 -10.94 8.16 12.13
C ASP A 155 -12.45 8.11 11.83
N GLN A 156 -13.00 9.13 11.17
CA GLN A 156 -14.43 9.29 10.92
C GLN A 156 -14.69 9.69 9.47
N PRO A 157 -15.89 9.41 8.90
CA PRO A 157 -16.27 9.90 7.59
C PRO A 157 -16.16 11.44 7.50
N MET A 158 -15.64 11.92 6.36
CA MET A 158 -15.50 13.33 6.06
C MET A 158 -16.88 13.95 5.77
N GLU A 159 -17.17 15.09 6.37
CA GLU A 159 -18.39 15.84 6.08
C GLU A 159 -18.32 16.57 4.74
N HIS A 160 -19.50 16.92 4.22
CA HIS A 160 -19.60 17.58 2.91
C HIS A 160 -18.89 18.94 2.86
N GLU A 161 -19.01 19.74 3.91
CA GLU A 161 -18.34 21.05 3.97
C GLU A 161 -16.82 20.93 4.12
N GLU A 162 -16.34 19.92 4.84
CA GLU A 162 -14.91 19.61 4.90
C GLU A 162 -14.36 19.23 3.53
N ARG A 163 -15.09 18.41 2.79
CA ARG A 163 -14.75 18.00 1.41
C ARG A 163 -14.64 19.21 0.48
N LYS A 164 -15.61 20.11 0.52
CA LYS A 164 -15.58 21.37 -0.27
C LYS A 164 -14.38 22.23 0.09
N LYS A 165 -14.13 22.38 1.39
CA LYS A 165 -13.00 23.17 1.90
C LYS A 165 -11.66 22.58 1.42
N ILE A 166 -11.46 21.26 1.56
CA ILE A 166 -10.25 20.60 1.08
C ILE A 166 -10.13 20.79 -0.43
N ALA A 167 -11.18 20.53 -1.19
CA ALA A 167 -11.19 20.68 -2.63
C ALA A 167 -10.75 22.09 -3.07
N LEU A 168 -11.28 23.13 -2.44
CA LEU A 168 -10.95 24.53 -2.72
C LEU A 168 -9.46 24.81 -2.47
N PHE A 169 -8.93 24.39 -1.33
CA PHE A 169 -7.54 24.71 -0.93
C PHE A 169 -6.49 23.82 -1.63
N THR A 170 -6.89 22.72 -2.23
CA THR A 170 -5.97 21.76 -2.87
C THR A 170 -6.09 21.76 -4.40
N ASN A 171 -6.95 22.60 -4.96
CA ASN A 171 -7.23 22.65 -6.40
C ASN A 171 -7.61 21.27 -6.99
N VAL A 172 -8.38 20.49 -6.22
CA VAL A 172 -8.93 19.20 -6.62
C VAL A 172 -10.44 19.32 -6.70
N LYS A 173 -11.08 18.64 -7.67
CA LYS A 173 -12.54 18.66 -7.77
C LYS A 173 -13.18 18.00 -6.54
N PRO A 174 -14.29 18.51 -6.02
CA PRO A 174 -14.94 17.94 -4.82
C PRO A 174 -15.24 16.44 -4.91
N ASN A 175 -15.61 15.93 -6.09
CA ASN A 175 -15.87 14.52 -6.32
C ASN A 175 -14.58 13.66 -6.39
N SER A 176 -13.42 14.30 -6.51
CA SER A 176 -12.10 13.63 -6.48
C SER A 176 -11.41 13.73 -5.11
N VAL A 177 -12.07 14.34 -4.11
CA VAL A 177 -11.65 14.29 -2.71
C VAL A 177 -12.41 13.15 -2.03
N ILE A 178 -11.72 12.07 -1.74
CA ILE A 178 -12.27 10.81 -1.29
C ILE A 178 -12.10 10.69 0.22
N SER A 179 -13.20 10.41 0.91
CA SER A 179 -13.18 10.10 2.35
C SER A 179 -12.85 8.63 2.54
N MET A 180 -11.83 8.34 3.32
CA MET A 180 -11.43 6.96 3.66
C MET A 180 -11.36 6.83 5.18
N PRO A 181 -12.49 6.62 5.85
CA PRO A 181 -12.50 6.39 7.28
C PRO A 181 -11.88 5.03 7.63
N ASP A 182 -11.38 4.92 8.85
CA ASP A 182 -10.90 3.65 9.35
C ASP A 182 -12.02 2.60 9.32
N VAL A 183 -11.68 1.41 8.87
CA VAL A 183 -12.62 0.30 8.69
C VAL A 183 -12.25 -0.88 9.59
N ASN A 184 -13.25 -1.63 10.01
CA ASN A 184 -13.04 -2.84 10.81
C ASN A 184 -12.58 -4.06 10.01
N SER A 185 -12.56 -3.95 8.69
CA SER A 185 -12.01 -4.94 7.76
C SER A 185 -11.43 -4.22 6.54
N ILE A 186 -10.17 -4.48 6.22
CA ILE A 186 -9.51 -3.88 5.04
C ILE A 186 -10.18 -4.32 3.74
N TYR A 187 -10.88 -5.43 3.73
CA TYR A 187 -11.61 -5.95 2.57
C TYR A 187 -12.85 -5.10 2.20
N LYS A 188 -13.25 -4.15 3.06
CA LYS A 188 -14.28 -3.14 2.73
C LYS A 188 -13.77 -2.05 1.80
N ILE A 189 -12.46 -1.79 1.77
CA ILE A 189 -11.88 -0.67 1.02
C ILE A 189 -12.31 -0.65 -0.45
N PRO A 190 -12.32 -1.76 -1.21
CA PRO A 190 -12.81 -1.75 -2.59
C PRO A 190 -14.28 -1.31 -2.72
N ILE A 191 -15.13 -1.65 -1.74
CA ILE A 191 -16.52 -1.21 -1.72
C ILE A 191 -16.61 0.30 -1.44
N GLU A 192 -15.87 0.80 -0.45
CA GLU A 192 -15.84 2.23 -0.10
C GLU A 192 -15.35 3.11 -1.25
N LEU A 193 -14.33 2.65 -2.00
CA LEU A 193 -13.85 3.33 -3.20
C LEU A 193 -14.91 3.34 -4.31
N ASN A 194 -15.59 2.22 -4.53
CA ASN A 194 -16.63 2.11 -5.56
C ASN A 194 -17.87 2.95 -5.22
N VAL A 195 -18.30 2.99 -3.95
CA VAL A 195 -19.42 3.87 -3.51
C VAL A 195 -19.13 5.34 -3.82
N GLN A 196 -17.87 5.76 -3.71
CA GLN A 196 -17.44 7.12 -4.06
C GLN A 196 -17.04 7.27 -5.53
N ARG A 197 -17.26 6.24 -6.36
CA ARG A 197 -17.05 6.22 -7.82
C ARG A 197 -15.60 6.52 -8.22
N VAL A 198 -14.63 6.07 -7.40
CA VAL A 198 -13.21 6.28 -7.68
C VAL A 198 -12.79 5.59 -8.97
N ASP A 199 -13.29 4.40 -9.22
CA ASP A 199 -13.13 3.65 -10.47
C ASP A 199 -13.57 4.47 -11.69
N GLU A 200 -14.75 5.10 -11.64
CA GLU A 200 -15.24 5.94 -12.75
C GLU A 200 -14.37 7.19 -12.94
N ILE A 201 -13.90 7.82 -11.85
CA ILE A 201 -13.01 8.97 -11.92
C ILE A 201 -11.71 8.59 -12.61
N VAL A 202 -11.10 7.45 -12.22
CA VAL A 202 -9.87 6.93 -12.83
C VAL A 202 -10.07 6.63 -14.32
N LEU A 203 -11.12 5.87 -14.67
CA LEU A 203 -11.42 5.52 -16.05
C LEU A 203 -11.60 6.76 -16.95
N ASN A 204 -12.32 7.76 -16.45
CA ASN A 204 -12.55 9.02 -17.17
C ASN A 204 -11.24 9.81 -17.35
N LYS A 205 -10.40 9.89 -16.32
CA LYS A 205 -9.12 10.60 -16.38
C LYS A 205 -8.15 9.95 -17.36
N LEU A 206 -8.06 8.62 -17.31
CA LEU A 206 -7.19 7.84 -18.19
C LEU A 206 -7.81 7.57 -19.56
N LYS A 207 -9.02 8.07 -19.84
CA LYS A 207 -9.78 7.84 -21.08
C LYS A 207 -9.92 6.35 -21.43
N LEU A 208 -10.09 5.51 -20.40
CA LEU A 208 -10.28 4.09 -20.58
C LEU A 208 -11.77 3.78 -20.79
N ASN A 209 -12.11 3.21 -21.93
CA ASN A 209 -13.47 2.83 -22.27
C ASN A 209 -13.76 1.41 -21.75
N ILE A 210 -14.22 1.31 -20.51
CA ILE A 210 -14.67 0.05 -19.92
C ILE A 210 -16.19 0.12 -19.74
N SER A 211 -16.92 -0.69 -20.51
CA SER A 211 -18.39 -0.70 -20.48
C SER A 211 -18.99 -1.51 -19.32
N LYS A 212 -18.21 -2.38 -18.69
CA LYS A 212 -18.69 -3.25 -17.60
C LYS A 212 -18.50 -2.57 -16.26
N LYS A 213 -19.58 -2.53 -15.47
CA LYS A 213 -19.47 -2.15 -14.05
C LYS A 213 -18.69 -3.22 -13.27
N PRO A 214 -17.90 -2.82 -12.26
CA PRO A 214 -17.17 -3.78 -11.43
C PRO A 214 -18.14 -4.71 -10.68
N ASN A 215 -17.83 -6.00 -10.66
CA ASN A 215 -18.54 -6.96 -9.85
C ASN A 215 -17.81 -7.15 -8.51
N LEU A 216 -18.39 -6.64 -7.45
CA LEU A 216 -17.80 -6.71 -6.09
C LEU A 216 -18.43 -7.80 -5.22
N ASN A 217 -19.12 -8.78 -5.80
CA ASN A 217 -19.80 -9.82 -5.02
C ASN A 217 -18.82 -10.68 -4.23
N ASP A 218 -17.65 -10.99 -4.79
CA ASP A 218 -16.62 -11.76 -4.09
C ASP A 218 -16.07 -10.99 -2.88
N TRP A 219 -15.86 -9.68 -3.03
CA TRP A 219 -15.48 -8.81 -1.90
C TRP A 219 -16.54 -8.79 -0.80
N LYS A 220 -17.82 -8.68 -1.16
CA LYS A 220 -18.94 -8.74 -0.19
C LYS A 220 -18.97 -10.05 0.56
N LYS A 221 -18.67 -11.16 -0.14
CA LYS A 221 -18.58 -12.48 0.48
C LYS A 221 -17.44 -12.56 1.49
N VAL A 222 -16.24 -12.13 1.11
CA VAL A 222 -15.06 -12.07 2.00
C VAL A 222 -15.33 -11.20 3.22
N ILE A 223 -15.94 -10.02 3.04
CA ILE A 223 -16.32 -9.13 4.14
C ILE A 223 -17.27 -9.84 5.11
N LYS A 224 -18.26 -10.55 4.60
CA LYS A 224 -19.20 -11.30 5.44
C LYS A 224 -18.51 -12.41 6.24
N GLU A 225 -17.62 -13.16 5.60
CA GLU A 225 -16.85 -14.22 6.24
C GLU A 225 -15.88 -13.68 7.31
N ASP A 226 -15.31 -12.48 7.10
CA ASP A 226 -14.43 -11.80 8.07
C ASP A 226 -15.19 -11.27 9.29
N LEU A 227 -16.39 -10.72 9.08
CA LEU A 227 -17.13 -10.02 10.14
C LEU A 227 -18.20 -10.87 10.84
N GLU A 228 -18.69 -11.91 10.20
CA GLU A 228 -19.78 -12.76 10.69
C GLU A 228 -19.38 -14.26 10.71
N PRO A 229 -18.23 -14.60 11.32
CA PRO A 229 -17.83 -16.02 11.43
C PRO A 229 -18.79 -16.79 12.33
N LYS A 230 -19.06 -18.06 11.99
CA LYS A 230 -19.99 -18.90 12.77
C LYS A 230 -19.39 -19.40 14.07
N GLU A 231 -18.12 -19.74 14.04
CA GLU A 231 -17.36 -20.32 15.15
C GLU A 231 -15.96 -19.70 15.20
N ALA A 232 -15.20 -20.01 16.23
CA ALA A 232 -13.84 -19.55 16.39
C ALA A 232 -12.90 -20.70 16.71
N VAL A 233 -11.68 -20.61 16.19
CA VAL A 233 -10.57 -21.52 16.53
C VAL A 233 -9.38 -20.71 17.00
N THR A 234 -8.58 -21.30 17.88
CA THR A 234 -7.38 -20.68 18.40
C THR A 234 -6.15 -21.41 17.87
N ILE A 235 -5.28 -20.68 17.17
CA ILE A 235 -4.00 -21.18 16.70
C ILE A 235 -2.90 -20.57 17.56
N SER A 236 -2.12 -21.41 18.24
CA SER A 236 -0.92 -20.97 18.93
C SER A 236 0.25 -20.91 17.94
N MET A 237 0.71 -19.70 17.64
CA MET A 237 1.89 -19.45 16.81
C MET A 237 3.12 -19.38 17.72
N VAL A 238 3.95 -20.39 17.65
CA VAL A 238 5.17 -20.52 18.46
C VAL A 238 6.36 -20.07 17.64
N GLY A 239 6.90 -18.92 17.94
CA GLY A 239 7.99 -18.33 17.15
C GLY A 239 8.82 -17.30 17.91
N LYS A 240 9.79 -16.71 17.21
CA LYS A 240 10.54 -15.53 17.64
C LYS A 240 9.79 -14.26 17.23
N TYR A 241 10.19 -13.13 17.73
CA TYR A 241 9.64 -11.80 17.35
C TYR A 241 8.11 -11.67 17.53
N THR A 242 7.55 -12.40 18.48
CA THR A 242 6.09 -12.42 18.72
C THR A 242 5.53 -11.09 19.27
N GLU A 243 6.41 -10.20 19.71
CA GLU A 243 6.04 -8.84 20.17
C GLU A 243 5.82 -7.86 19.00
N LEU A 244 6.27 -8.20 17.78
CA LEU A 244 6.11 -7.40 16.57
C LEU A 244 4.96 -7.96 15.74
N ALA A 245 3.80 -7.32 15.78
CA ALA A 245 2.58 -7.80 15.10
C ALA A 245 2.77 -8.01 13.58
N ASP A 246 3.63 -7.21 12.95
CA ASP A 246 3.89 -7.28 11.52
C ASP A 246 4.93 -8.34 11.11
N ALA A 247 5.69 -8.89 12.07
CA ALA A 247 6.70 -9.92 11.77
C ALA A 247 6.13 -11.18 11.11
N TYR A 248 4.84 -11.44 11.31
CA TYR A 248 4.13 -12.60 10.76
C TYR A 248 2.92 -12.19 9.91
N LYS A 249 2.92 -11.00 9.31
CA LYS A 249 1.76 -10.43 8.61
C LYS A 249 1.19 -11.36 7.53
N SER A 250 2.04 -11.86 6.64
CA SER A 250 1.60 -12.76 5.55
C SER A 250 1.04 -14.07 6.09
N LEU A 251 1.63 -14.61 7.15
CA LEU A 251 1.17 -15.84 7.80
C LEU A 251 -0.16 -15.62 8.53
N ASN A 252 -0.30 -14.48 9.19
CA ASN A 252 -1.56 -14.08 9.83
C ASN A 252 -2.70 -13.97 8.81
N GLU A 253 -2.44 -13.33 7.67
CA GLU A 253 -3.43 -13.23 6.60
C GLU A 253 -3.76 -14.62 6.00
N ALA A 254 -2.77 -15.49 5.83
CA ALA A 254 -3.00 -16.86 5.36
C ALA A 254 -3.92 -17.66 6.31
N LEU A 255 -3.68 -17.53 7.62
CA LEU A 255 -4.53 -18.16 8.63
C LEU A 255 -5.97 -17.59 8.61
N LYS A 256 -6.12 -16.26 8.47
CA LYS A 256 -7.43 -15.63 8.32
C LYS A 256 -8.16 -16.13 7.08
N HIS A 257 -7.48 -16.21 5.93
CA HIS A 257 -8.08 -16.71 4.70
C HIS A 257 -8.50 -18.18 4.81
N GLY A 258 -7.70 -18.99 5.52
CA GLY A 258 -8.10 -20.35 5.90
C GLY A 258 -9.39 -20.37 6.74
N GLY A 259 -9.49 -19.43 7.67
CA GLY A 259 -10.70 -19.21 8.47
C GLY A 259 -11.91 -18.84 7.62
N PHE A 260 -11.78 -17.87 6.70
CA PHE A 260 -12.87 -17.46 5.79
C PHE A 260 -13.41 -18.65 5.01
N LYS A 261 -12.51 -19.46 4.44
CA LYS A 261 -12.91 -20.67 3.68
C LYS A 261 -13.75 -21.65 4.50
N ASN A 262 -13.54 -21.69 5.81
CA ASN A 262 -14.21 -22.62 6.73
C ASN A 262 -15.30 -21.94 7.58
N ASN A 263 -15.62 -20.67 7.35
CA ASN A 263 -16.53 -19.84 8.17
C ASN A 263 -16.13 -19.77 9.64
N LEU A 264 -14.82 -19.70 9.91
CA LEU A 264 -14.23 -19.65 11.25
C LEU A 264 -13.50 -18.33 11.47
N LYS A 265 -13.63 -17.80 12.69
CA LYS A 265 -12.72 -16.77 13.17
C LYS A 265 -11.44 -17.42 13.66
N VAL A 266 -10.30 -17.03 13.14
CA VAL A 266 -9.00 -17.50 13.64
C VAL A 266 -8.46 -16.51 14.67
N ASN A 267 -8.38 -16.94 15.92
CA ASN A 267 -7.69 -16.23 16.97
C ASN A 267 -6.23 -16.72 17.01
N ILE A 268 -5.27 -15.80 16.90
CA ILE A 268 -3.85 -16.16 16.93
C ILE A 268 -3.31 -15.83 18.31
N ASN A 269 -2.83 -16.86 19.01
CA ASN A 269 -2.13 -16.74 20.28
C ASN A 269 -0.62 -16.81 20.02
N TYR A 270 0.08 -15.70 20.18
CA TYR A 270 1.52 -15.65 19.98
C TYR A 270 2.24 -16.18 21.22
N VAL A 271 3.11 -17.15 21.01
CA VAL A 271 3.91 -17.77 22.06
C VAL A 271 5.40 -17.63 21.70
N ASP A 272 6.12 -16.94 22.53
CA ASP A 272 7.56 -16.80 22.39
C ASP A 272 8.26 -18.17 22.62
N ALA A 273 8.90 -18.67 21.58
CA ALA A 273 9.59 -19.95 21.61
C ALA A 273 10.70 -20.02 22.68
N GLU A 274 11.35 -18.90 22.98
CA GLU A 274 12.45 -18.84 23.98
C GLU A 274 11.95 -19.01 25.42
N ARG A 275 10.66 -18.75 25.67
CA ARG A 275 10.01 -18.96 26.98
C ARG A 275 9.53 -20.38 27.21
N LEU A 276 9.56 -21.24 26.19
CA LEU A 276 9.07 -22.61 26.27
C LEU A 276 10.15 -23.59 26.73
N ASN A 277 9.73 -24.52 27.57
CA ASN A 277 10.54 -25.67 27.98
C ASN A 277 9.62 -26.87 28.30
N SER A 278 10.21 -28.04 28.53
CA SER A 278 9.45 -29.28 28.78
C SER A 278 8.49 -29.23 29.97
N LYS A 279 8.72 -28.32 30.94
CA LYS A 279 7.87 -28.20 32.13
C LYS A 279 6.66 -27.28 31.93
N ASN A 280 6.75 -26.32 31.02
CA ASN A 280 5.70 -25.29 30.84
C ASN A 280 5.00 -25.33 29.51
N VAL A 281 5.51 -26.04 28.49
CA VAL A 281 4.94 -26.08 27.12
C VAL A 281 3.47 -26.44 27.11
N TYR A 282 3.06 -27.45 27.89
CA TYR A 282 1.66 -27.83 27.98
C TYR A 282 0.75 -26.70 28.47
N LYS A 283 1.22 -25.92 29.46
CA LYS A 283 0.45 -24.80 30.03
C LYS A 283 0.16 -23.73 28.96
N TYR A 284 1.13 -23.44 28.08
CA TYR A 284 0.99 -22.40 27.04
C TYR A 284 0.16 -22.88 25.83
N LEU A 285 0.16 -24.18 25.54
CA LEU A 285 -0.41 -24.70 24.29
C LEU A 285 -1.72 -25.49 24.47
N LYS A 286 -2.11 -25.84 25.70
CA LYS A 286 -3.27 -26.71 25.98
C LYS A 286 -4.62 -26.15 25.51
N SER A 287 -4.74 -24.83 25.33
CA SER A 287 -5.97 -24.17 24.91
C SER A 287 -6.02 -23.92 23.39
N ALA A 288 -5.00 -24.36 22.66
CA ALA A 288 -4.95 -24.18 21.21
C ALA A 288 -5.63 -25.34 20.51
N ASP A 289 -6.45 -25.03 19.50
CA ASP A 289 -7.02 -26.01 18.56
C ASP A 289 -5.98 -26.48 17.54
N GLY A 290 -4.96 -25.66 17.31
CA GLY A 290 -3.82 -25.96 16.45
C GLY A 290 -2.56 -25.22 16.87
N ILE A 291 -1.42 -25.77 16.49
CA ILE A 291 -0.09 -25.18 16.79
C ILE A 291 0.63 -24.96 15.46
N LEU A 292 1.14 -23.74 15.27
CA LEU A 292 1.93 -23.36 14.12
C LEU A 292 3.32 -22.91 14.58
N VAL A 293 4.35 -23.52 14.01
CA VAL A 293 5.75 -23.12 14.22
C VAL A 293 6.25 -22.56 12.91
N PRO A 294 6.34 -21.25 12.77
CA PRO A 294 6.83 -20.61 11.53
C PRO A 294 8.32 -20.78 11.37
N GLY A 295 8.81 -20.58 10.16
CA GLY A 295 10.24 -20.42 9.91
C GLY A 295 10.80 -19.23 10.68
N GLY A 296 12.07 -19.27 11.03
CA GLY A 296 12.76 -18.20 11.74
C GLY A 296 14.26 -18.30 11.55
N PHE A 297 14.95 -17.19 11.81
CA PHE A 297 16.41 -17.13 11.80
C PHE A 297 16.98 -17.46 13.19
N GLY A 298 18.07 -18.23 13.24
CA GLY A 298 18.82 -18.54 14.46
C GLY A 298 18.67 -19.93 14.99
#